data_73c4d613f80f1412582b115c6d047fb5
#
_entry.id   73c4d613f80f1412582b115c6d047fb5
#
_cell.length_a   1.000
_cell.length_b   1.000
_cell.length_c   1.000
_cell.angle_alpha   90.00
_cell.angle_beta   90.00
_cell.angle_gamma   90.00
#
_symmetry.space_group_name_H-M   'P 1'
#
loop_
_entity.id
_entity.type
_entity.pdbx_description
1 polymer ?
#
loop_
_entity_poly.entity_id
_entity_poly.type
_entity_poly.pdbx_seq_one_letter_code
_entity_poly.pdbx_strand_id
1 'polypeptide(L)'
;PKASETLLKNIPLIGRSVLKNNHLKDGILLGSLRGRYQSIQGNREVIVITGVAVNQNPVVIREIQVSGRVYNESGKEIEQQTIWVGNTLSAKIIRGMTAEDIPHLQSLKPLKSFEMPPGDSVPFAVVFLRSTRSAKDFTCEVALAEGET
;
A
#
# COMPACT_ATOMS: atom_id res chain seq x y z
N PRO A 1 -14.38 -7.22 12.48
CA PRO A 1 -14.62 -5.89 12.64
C PRO A 1 -13.79 -5.20 13.64
N LYS A 2 -13.76 -5.65 14.86
CA LYS A 2 -13.02 -4.89 15.80
C LYS A 2 -11.56 -4.90 15.49
N ALA A 3 -11.06 -5.98 14.96
CA ALA A 3 -9.66 -6.05 14.63
C ALA A 3 -9.32 -5.08 13.52
N SER A 4 -10.23 -4.91 12.56
CA SER A 4 -9.99 -3.97 11.49
C SER A 4 -9.96 -2.56 12.02
N GLU A 5 -10.84 -2.26 12.95
CA GLU A 5 -10.87 -0.93 13.50
C GLU A 5 -9.61 -0.65 14.28
N THR A 6 -9.09 -1.66 14.96
CA THR A 6 -7.85 -1.49 15.69
C THR A 6 -6.72 -1.16 14.77
N LEU A 7 -6.67 -1.83 13.61
CA LEU A 7 -5.64 -1.53 12.64
C LEU A 7 -5.72 -0.09 12.19
N LEU A 8 -6.92 0.44 12.05
CA LEU A 8 -7.07 1.76 11.55
C LEU A 8 -6.61 2.84 12.49
N LYS A 9 -6.51 2.51 13.75
CA LYS A 9 -6.15 3.50 14.64
C LYS A 9 -4.73 3.89 14.65
N ASN A 10 -3.86 3.08 14.37
CA ASN A 10 -2.47 3.35 14.49
C ASN A 10 -1.83 3.67 13.18
N ILE A 11 -2.06 4.84 12.70
CA ILE A 11 -1.49 5.18 11.48
C ILE A 11 -0.27 5.97 11.70
N PRO A 12 0.80 5.42 11.50
CA PRO A 12 2.01 6.07 11.81
C PRO A 12 2.34 7.00 10.73
N LEU A 13 3.26 7.65 10.86
CA LEU A 13 3.67 8.46 10.09
C LEU A 13 4.28 8.18 9.03
N ILE A 14 3.98 8.09 8.10
CA ILE A 14 4.34 7.77 6.91
C ILE A 14 5.26 8.66 6.30
N GLY A 15 6.06 8.17 5.58
CA GLY A 15 6.96 8.87 4.75
C GLY A 15 8.01 9.61 5.43
N ARG A 16 8.03 9.56 6.65
CA ARG A 16 8.91 10.33 7.20
C ARG A 16 10.12 9.68 7.34
N SER A 17 10.13 8.62 7.22
CA SER A 17 11.25 7.92 7.42
C SER A 17 12.29 8.28 6.57
N VAL A 18 12.12 8.60 5.84
CA VAL A 18 12.98 8.68 5.08
C VAL A 18 14.05 8.83 4.56
N LEU A 19 14.50 8.78 3.94
CA LEU A 19 15.48 8.61 3.29
C LEU A 19 15.94 9.70 2.69
N LYS A 20 16.77 10.27 2.89
CA LYS A 20 17.33 11.26 2.39
C LYS A 20 17.80 11.26 1.08
N ASN A 21 18.18 10.36 0.52
CA ASN A 21 18.82 10.38 -0.77
C ASN A 21 17.88 10.46 -1.93
N ASN A 22 16.63 10.35 -1.71
CA ASN A 22 15.69 10.39 -2.79
C ASN A 22 14.61 11.38 -2.42
N HIS A 23 14.81 12.63 -2.79
CA HIS A 23 13.83 13.63 -2.39
C HIS A 23 12.52 13.52 -3.12
N LEU A 24 12.44 12.79 -4.20
CA LEU A 24 11.13 12.60 -4.83
C LEU A 24 10.23 11.77 -3.92
N LYS A 25 10.79 10.86 -3.15
CA LYS A 25 9.99 10.09 -2.21
C LYS A 25 9.39 11.00 -1.15
N ASP A 26 10.13 12.00 -0.72
CA ASP A 26 9.64 12.88 0.33
C ASP A 26 8.49 13.72 -0.16
N GLY A 27 8.34 13.89 -1.47
CA GLY A 27 7.25 14.65 -2.02
C GLY A 27 6.03 13.81 -2.36
N ILE A 28 6.01 12.53 -2.02
CA ILE A 28 4.83 11.70 -2.19
C ILE A 28 4.17 11.56 -0.81
N LEU A 29 2.96 12.07 -0.71
CA LEU A 29 2.24 11.98 0.54
C LEU A 29 1.30 10.80 0.49
N LEU A 30 1.34 9.94 1.48
CA LEU A 30 0.39 8.84 1.58
C LEU A 30 -0.68 9.23 2.59
N GLY A 31 -1.93 9.20 2.15
CA GLY A 31 -3.02 9.61 3.02
C GLY A 31 -4.20 8.65 2.96
N SER A 32 -5.18 8.91 3.78
CA SER A 32 -6.42 8.13 3.86
C SER A 32 -6.14 6.63 4.05
N LEU A 33 -5.16 6.31 4.87
CA LEU A 33 -4.77 4.92 5.08
C LEU A 33 -5.80 4.19 5.94
N ARG A 34 -6.24 3.04 5.47
CA ARG A 34 -7.20 2.21 6.16
C ARG A 34 -6.85 0.76 6.02
N GLY A 35 -7.04 -0.02 7.06
CA GLY A 35 -6.81 -1.46 7.02
C GLY A 35 -8.11 -2.20 7.30
N ARG A 36 -8.33 -3.30 6.62
CA ARG A 36 -9.52 -4.12 6.87
C ARG A 36 -9.25 -5.56 6.48
N TYR A 37 -10.09 -6.45 7.00
CA TYR A 37 -10.06 -7.83 6.58
C TYR A 37 -11.04 -7.98 5.42
N GLN A 38 -10.71 -8.81 4.46
CA GLN A 38 -11.53 -9.02 3.30
C GLN A 38 -11.46 -10.48 2.86
N SER A 39 -12.59 -11.04 2.46
CA SER A 39 -12.65 -12.41 1.97
C SER A 39 -12.26 -12.43 0.50
N ILE A 40 -11.60 -13.50 0.11
CA ILE A 40 -11.24 -13.76 -1.29
C ILE A 40 -11.68 -15.16 -1.64
N GLN A 41 -11.41 -15.60 -2.84
CA GLN A 41 -11.78 -16.93 -3.29
C GLN A 41 -11.10 -17.99 -2.44
N GLY A 42 -11.72 -19.15 -2.33
CA GLY A 42 -11.16 -20.24 -1.55
C GLY A 42 -11.45 -20.14 -0.06
N ASN A 43 -12.44 -19.37 0.29
CA ASN A 43 -12.86 -19.23 1.67
C ASN A 43 -11.70 -18.71 2.53
N ARG A 44 -10.95 -17.80 2.00
CA ARG A 44 -9.77 -17.23 2.63
C ARG A 44 -10.00 -15.80 2.99
N GLU A 45 -9.36 -15.33 4.04
CA GLU A 45 -9.45 -13.94 4.45
C GLU A 45 -8.07 -13.32 4.38
N VAL A 46 -7.98 -12.10 3.90
CA VAL A 46 -6.72 -11.37 3.79
C VAL A 46 -6.87 -10.01 4.46
N ILE A 47 -5.76 -9.34 4.69
CA ILE A 47 -5.77 -7.97 5.20
C ILE A 47 -5.49 -7.07 4.00
N VAL A 48 -6.28 -6.03 3.83
CA VAL A 48 -6.09 -5.07 2.76
C VAL A 48 -5.88 -3.69 3.37
N ILE A 49 -4.80 -3.05 3.01
CA ILE A 49 -4.56 -1.66 3.42
C ILE A 49 -4.73 -0.82 2.18
N THR A 50 -5.62 0.16 2.24
CA THR A 50 -5.84 1.08 1.13
C THR A 50 -5.38 2.47 1.51
N GLY A 51 -5.06 3.26 0.53
CA GLY A 51 -4.66 4.63 0.75
C GLY A 51 -4.62 5.38 -0.56
N VAL A 52 -4.16 6.61 -0.49
CA VAL A 52 -4.04 7.47 -1.65
C VAL A 52 -2.63 8.06 -1.65
N ALA A 53 -1.97 8.02 -2.79
CA ALA A 53 -0.66 8.64 -2.96
C ALA A 53 -0.86 9.96 -3.68
N VAL A 54 -0.30 11.03 -3.14
CA VAL A 54 -0.42 12.36 -3.72
C VAL A 54 0.96 12.87 -4.10
N ASN A 55 1.10 13.35 -5.33
CA ASN A 55 2.38 13.86 -5.79
C ASN A 55 2.50 15.34 -5.46
N GLN A 56 3.31 15.65 -4.46
CA GLN A 56 3.55 17.05 -4.09
C GLN A 56 4.90 17.52 -4.64
N ASN A 57 5.52 16.74 -5.51
CA ASN A 57 6.74 17.17 -6.19
C ASN A 57 6.38 18.12 -7.33
N PRO A 58 7.30 18.95 -7.74
CA PRO A 58 7.05 19.87 -8.87
C PRO A 58 7.27 19.22 -10.23
N VAL A 59 7.46 17.92 -10.28
CA VAL A 59 7.70 17.20 -11.53
C VAL A 59 6.71 16.06 -11.68
N VAL A 60 6.56 15.55 -12.89
CA VAL A 60 5.69 14.39 -13.14
C VAL A 60 6.40 13.15 -12.60
N ILE A 61 5.68 12.37 -11.83
CA ILE A 61 6.20 11.11 -11.29
C ILE A 61 5.70 9.97 -12.15
N ARG A 62 6.58 9.05 -12.47
CA ARG A 62 6.25 7.94 -13.36
C ARG A 62 6.23 6.59 -12.68
N GLU A 63 6.95 6.44 -11.59
CA GLU A 63 6.96 5.18 -10.85
C GLU A 63 6.96 5.44 -9.36
N ILE A 64 6.08 4.76 -8.65
CA ILE A 64 6.04 4.83 -7.20
C ILE A 64 5.83 3.43 -6.67
N GLN A 65 6.67 3.03 -5.72
CA GLN A 65 6.45 1.81 -4.97
C GLN A 65 6.10 2.17 -3.54
N VAL A 66 5.13 1.46 -2.99
CA VAL A 66 4.72 1.62 -1.60
C VAL A 66 4.94 0.29 -0.91
N SER A 67 5.55 0.32 0.25
CA SER A 67 5.75 -0.85 1.08
C SER A 67 4.81 -0.76 2.27
N GLY A 68 4.11 -1.85 2.54
CA GLY A 68 3.27 -1.95 3.72
C GLY A 68 3.77 -3.06 4.61
N ARG A 69 3.62 -2.89 5.92
CA ARG A 69 3.99 -3.88 6.90
C ARG A 69 2.90 -4.01 7.92
N VAL A 70 2.69 -5.22 8.39
CA VAL A 70 1.68 -5.51 9.40
C VAL A 70 2.40 -6.06 10.62
N TYR A 71 1.97 -5.63 11.80
CA TYR A 71 2.62 -6.01 13.06
C TYR A 71 1.63 -6.65 14.01
N ASN A 72 2.13 -7.51 14.90
CA ASN A 72 1.27 -8.10 15.90
C ASN A 72 1.25 -7.22 17.16
N GLU A 73 0.59 -7.70 18.20
CA GLU A 73 0.41 -6.93 19.42
C GLU A 73 1.72 -6.58 20.09
N SER A 74 2.74 -7.40 19.97
CA SER A 74 4.01 -7.12 20.60
C SER A 74 4.91 -6.26 19.71
N GLY A 75 4.40 -5.81 18.58
CA GLY A 75 5.18 -4.96 17.68
C GLY A 75 6.05 -5.72 16.71
N LYS A 76 5.89 -7.02 16.62
CA LYS A 76 6.70 -7.82 15.72
C LYS A 76 6.07 -7.84 14.34
N GLU A 77 6.87 -7.66 13.30
CA GLU A 77 6.39 -7.67 11.94
C GLU A 77 5.91 -9.06 11.53
N ILE A 78 4.71 -9.14 11.00
CA ILE A 78 4.13 -10.39 10.54
C ILE A 78 4.39 -10.58 9.05
N GLU A 79 4.23 -9.53 8.29
CA GLU A 79 4.37 -9.65 6.83
C GLU A 79 4.68 -8.28 6.22
N GLN A 80 5.41 -8.29 5.12
CA GLN A 80 5.70 -7.07 4.36
C GLN A 80 5.36 -7.33 2.91
N GLN A 81 4.75 -6.34 2.26
CA GLN A 81 4.44 -6.41 0.83
C GLN A 81 4.80 -5.07 0.20
N THR A 82 5.24 -5.12 -1.05
CA THR A 82 5.57 -3.91 -1.80
C THR A 82 4.77 -3.95 -3.10
N ILE A 83 4.14 -2.83 -3.44
CA ILE A 83 3.34 -2.79 -4.65
C ILE A 83 3.71 -1.54 -5.46
N TRP A 84 3.31 -1.54 -6.73
CA TRP A 84 3.46 -0.38 -7.58
C TRP A 84 2.15 0.39 -7.57
N VAL A 85 2.22 1.71 -7.41
CA VAL A 85 1.03 2.55 -7.48
C VAL A 85 0.62 2.64 -8.95
N GLY A 86 -0.68 2.63 -9.20
CA GLY A 86 -1.19 2.62 -10.57
C GLY A 86 -1.67 1.25 -11.01
N ASN A 87 -1.37 0.23 -10.22
CA ASN A 87 -1.87 -1.08 -10.40
C ASN A 87 -3.32 -1.08 -10.00
N THR A 88 -4.18 -1.74 -10.69
CA THR A 88 -5.60 -1.66 -10.42
C THR A 88 -6.05 -2.75 -9.48
N LEU A 89 -5.90 -2.54 -8.21
CA LEU A 89 -6.37 -3.49 -7.22
C LEU A 89 -7.49 -2.85 -6.44
N SER A 90 -8.71 -3.06 -6.88
CA SER A 90 -9.88 -2.57 -6.15
C SER A 90 -10.40 -3.68 -5.25
N ALA A 91 -11.26 -3.34 -4.31
CA ALA A 91 -11.86 -4.34 -3.44
C ALA A 91 -12.61 -5.39 -4.24
N LYS A 92 -13.25 -4.97 -5.32
CA LYS A 92 -14.02 -5.90 -6.13
C LYS A 92 -13.10 -6.89 -6.83
N ILE A 93 -11.98 -6.43 -7.35
CA ILE A 93 -11.03 -7.30 -8.01
C ILE A 93 -10.42 -8.27 -7.01
N ILE A 94 -10.02 -7.78 -5.86
CA ILE A 94 -9.40 -8.61 -4.83
C ILE A 94 -10.35 -9.72 -4.38
N ARG A 95 -11.64 -9.41 -4.26
CA ARG A 95 -12.60 -10.39 -3.80
C ARG A 95 -12.70 -11.58 -4.74
N GLY A 96 -12.46 -11.39 -6.02
CA GLY A 96 -12.52 -12.46 -7.00
C GLY A 96 -11.22 -13.22 -7.20
N MET A 97 -10.17 -12.89 -6.44
CA MET A 97 -8.87 -13.52 -6.64
C MET A 97 -8.62 -14.66 -5.70
N THR A 98 -7.70 -15.52 -6.07
CA THR A 98 -7.22 -16.58 -5.19
C THR A 98 -5.98 -16.10 -4.50
N ALA A 99 -5.56 -16.81 -3.45
CA ALA A 99 -4.34 -16.45 -2.74
C ALA A 99 -3.11 -16.52 -3.64
N GLU A 100 -3.12 -17.39 -4.64
CA GLU A 100 -2.00 -17.53 -5.56
C GLU A 100 -1.91 -16.38 -6.54
N ASP A 101 -3.02 -15.77 -6.90
CA ASP A 101 -3.05 -14.68 -7.86
C ASP A 101 -2.52 -13.38 -7.29
N ILE A 102 -2.74 -13.17 -6.01
CA ILE A 102 -2.47 -11.87 -5.38
C ILE A 102 -1.00 -11.46 -5.46
N PRO A 103 -0.04 -12.31 -5.09
CA PRO A 103 1.36 -11.88 -5.17
C PRO A 103 1.76 -11.52 -6.58
N HIS A 104 1.25 -12.26 -7.55
CA HIS A 104 1.56 -12.01 -8.94
C HIS A 104 1.06 -10.63 -9.36
N LEU A 105 -0.17 -10.31 -9.01
CA LEU A 105 -0.72 -9.03 -9.38
C LEU A 105 -0.08 -7.87 -8.64
N GLN A 106 0.31 -8.07 -7.40
CA GLN A 106 0.95 -7.00 -6.66
C GLN A 106 2.33 -6.67 -7.21
N SER A 107 2.97 -7.60 -7.90
CA SER A 107 4.29 -7.35 -8.44
C SER A 107 4.24 -6.68 -9.80
N LEU A 108 3.06 -6.51 -10.39
CA LEU A 108 2.97 -5.93 -11.72
C LEU A 108 3.15 -4.42 -11.70
N LYS A 109 3.97 -3.95 -12.61
CA LYS A 109 4.11 -2.53 -12.80
C LYS A 109 2.91 -1.98 -13.56
N PRO A 110 2.57 -0.72 -13.38
CA PRO A 110 1.52 -0.11 -14.18
C PRO A 110 2.00 0.07 -15.61
N LEU A 111 1.10 0.49 -16.48
CA LEU A 111 1.44 0.73 -17.87
C LEU A 111 2.48 1.83 -17.97
N LYS A 112 3.26 1.80 -19.05
CA LYS A 112 4.28 2.82 -19.25
C LYS A 112 3.70 4.22 -19.36
N SER A 113 2.43 4.31 -19.70
CA SER A 113 1.77 5.59 -19.79
C SER A 113 1.35 6.17 -18.44
N PHE A 114 1.57 5.41 -17.37
CA PHE A 114 1.20 5.88 -16.06
C PHE A 114 2.01 7.11 -15.70
N GLU A 115 1.35 8.15 -15.26
CA GLU A 115 2.04 9.34 -14.78
C GLU A 115 1.18 10.07 -13.78
N MET A 116 1.83 10.72 -12.83
CA MET A 116 1.16 11.53 -11.84
C MET A 116 1.74 12.93 -11.91
N PRO A 117 1.03 13.84 -12.55
CA PRO A 117 1.47 15.26 -12.57
C PRO A 117 1.48 15.85 -11.16
N PRO A 118 2.15 16.96 -10.96
CA PRO A 118 2.13 17.62 -9.66
C PRO A 118 0.71 17.87 -9.17
N GLY A 119 0.45 17.51 -7.94
CA GLY A 119 -0.87 17.69 -7.33
C GLY A 119 -1.83 16.54 -7.56
N ASP A 120 -1.47 15.60 -8.40
CA ASP A 120 -2.37 14.49 -8.71
C ASP A 120 -2.36 13.45 -7.60
N SER A 121 -3.42 12.66 -7.51
CA SER A 121 -3.51 11.63 -6.51
C SER A 121 -4.03 10.34 -7.14
N VAL A 122 -3.54 9.21 -6.63
CA VAL A 122 -3.91 7.89 -7.14
C VAL A 122 -4.12 6.96 -5.96
N PRO A 123 -5.23 6.22 -5.93
CA PRO A 123 -5.44 5.26 -4.85
C PRO A 123 -4.59 4.03 -5.04
N PHE A 124 -4.30 3.35 -3.94
CA PHE A 124 -3.55 2.10 -3.99
C PHE A 124 -4.08 1.13 -2.95
N ALA A 125 -3.73 -0.14 -3.10
CA ALA A 125 -4.09 -1.16 -2.14
C ALA A 125 -2.93 -2.13 -1.98
N VAL A 126 -2.67 -2.54 -0.75
CA VAL A 126 -1.66 -3.54 -0.44
C VAL A 126 -2.35 -4.70 0.25
N VAL A 127 -2.14 -5.91 -0.22
CA VAL A 127 -2.83 -7.09 0.31
C VAL A 127 -1.84 -7.99 1.02
N PHE A 128 -2.21 -8.41 2.24
CA PHE A 128 -1.37 -9.28 3.06
C PHE A 128 -2.06 -10.62 3.20
N LEU A 129 -1.38 -11.66 2.76
CA LEU A 129 -1.96 -12.99 2.73
C LEU A 129 -1.92 -13.74 4.05
N ARG A 130 -1.03 -13.34 4.95
CA ARG A 130 -0.97 -14.00 6.22
C ARG A 130 -1.98 -13.36 7.13
N SER A 131 -3.21 -13.62 6.81
CA SER A 131 -4.26 -13.04 7.54
C SER A 131 -4.32 -13.68 8.87
N THR A 132 -3.95 -13.01 9.87
CA THR A 132 -4.03 -13.55 11.18
C THR A 132 -4.67 -12.54 12.07
N ARG A 133 -5.52 -13.00 12.94
CA ARG A 133 -6.22 -12.13 13.87
C ARG A 133 -5.27 -11.49 14.87
N SER A 134 -4.01 -11.88 14.85
CA SER A 134 -3.05 -11.26 15.73
C SER A 134 -2.51 -9.95 15.18
N ALA A 135 -2.86 -9.56 13.96
CA ALA A 135 -2.44 -8.29 13.39
C ALA A 135 -3.10 -7.13 14.15
N LYS A 136 -2.31 -6.18 14.61
CA LYS A 136 -2.82 -5.08 15.41
C LYS A 136 -2.43 -3.70 14.90
N ASP A 137 -1.45 -3.62 14.02
CA ASP A 137 -0.98 -2.34 13.55
C ASP A 137 -0.38 -2.50 12.17
N PHE A 138 -0.23 -1.39 11.45
CA PHE A 138 0.39 -1.43 10.14
C PHE A 138 1.12 -0.13 9.87
N THR A 139 2.06 -0.17 8.93
CA THR A 139 2.73 1.01 8.44
C THR A 139 2.77 0.95 6.93
N CYS A 140 2.79 2.10 6.30
CA CYS A 140 3.01 2.20 4.86
C CYS A 140 4.02 3.31 4.61
N GLU A 141 4.92 3.08 3.68
CA GLU A 141 5.88 4.12 3.33
C GLU A 141 6.20 4.02 1.85
N VAL A 142 6.66 5.12 1.28
CA VAL A 142 7.08 5.13 -0.11
C VAL A 142 8.45 4.50 -0.19
N ALA A 143 8.56 3.43 -0.95
CA ALA A 143 9.84 2.73 -1.09
C ALA A 143 10.65 3.28 -2.26
N LEU A 144 9.97 3.82 -3.27
CA LEU A 144 10.65 4.32 -4.45
C LEU A 144 9.75 5.35 -5.14
N ALA A 145 10.33 6.41 -5.67
CA ALA A 145 9.60 7.34 -6.52
C ALA A 145 10.58 7.84 -7.58
N GLU A 146 10.18 7.71 -8.84
CA GLU A 146 10.99 8.17 -9.95
C GLU A 146 10.15 9.00 -10.89
N GLY A 147 10.73 10.02 -11.45
CA GLY A 147 10.00 10.93 -12.30
C GLY A 147 10.90 11.57 -13.33
N GLU A 148 10.33 12.55 -14.02
CA GLU A 148 11.06 13.27 -15.02
C GLU A 148 11.87 14.35 -14.35
N THR A 149 13.03 14.57 -14.82
CA THR A 149 13.90 15.61 -14.26
C THR A 149 13.98 16.81 -15.19
#